data_dec0334ebcf5659786d249e327b4c5f3
#
_entry.id   dec0334ebcf5659786d249e327b4c5f3
#
_cell.length_a   1.000
_cell.length_b   1.000
_cell.length_c   1.000
_cell.angle_alpha   90.00
_cell.angle_beta   90.00
_cell.angle_gamma   90.00
#
_symmetry.space_group_name_H-M   'P 1'
#
loop_
_entity.id
_entity.type
_entity.pdbx_description
1 polymer ?
#
loop_
_entity_poly.entity_id
_entity_poly.type
_entity_poly.pdbx_seq_one_letter_code
_entity_poly.pdbx_strand_id
1 'polypeptide(L)'
;MPQFGLRGIKVAKYVNTNGVISYTDRQEVGKAMQANFELRRAEGRLYAEDGLAEYMTSATGGTVSLGVAYIKDAAQKLMFGMTDKTRSVTPTGGSATSVTGLALSVKSEGVYVGLGFYCPATKDGTKVFWCCRIAKTLFGPPSMSLKTKGENIVFNTPTTNGEMLMDDSTNQLLYESAYVNDEATAIAWVDAALT
;
A
#
# COMPACT_ATOMS: atom_id res chain seq x y z
N MET A 1 6.70 -19.65 8.42
CA MET A 1 5.55 -19.40 9.31
C MET A 1 4.35 -19.06 8.44
N PRO A 2 3.25 -19.80 8.50
CA PRO A 2 2.06 -19.48 7.72
C PRO A 2 1.42 -18.19 8.26
N GLN A 3 1.14 -17.27 7.34
CA GLN A 3 0.43 -16.02 7.59
C GLN A 3 -0.99 -16.14 7.03
N PHE A 4 -1.97 -15.56 7.68
CA PHE A 4 -3.36 -15.59 7.24
C PHE A 4 -4.10 -14.32 7.66
N GLY A 5 -5.01 -13.82 6.81
CA GLY A 5 -5.90 -12.72 7.16
C GLY A 5 -5.19 -11.36 7.28
N LEU A 6 -4.93 -10.71 6.15
CA LEU A 6 -4.41 -9.35 6.08
C LEU A 6 -5.32 -8.34 6.81
N ARG A 7 -4.74 -7.42 7.60
CA ARG A 7 -5.46 -6.42 8.39
C ARG A 7 -4.73 -5.08 8.45
N GLY A 8 -5.48 -4.02 8.73
CA GLY A 8 -4.96 -2.72 9.13
C GLY A 8 -4.08 -2.05 8.09
N ILE A 9 -4.47 -2.07 6.81
CA ILE A 9 -3.71 -1.38 5.77
C ILE A 9 -3.80 0.13 5.99
N LYS A 10 -2.64 0.75 6.22
CA LYS A 10 -2.47 2.19 6.40
C LYS A 10 -1.40 2.73 5.47
N VAL A 11 -1.57 3.95 5.02
CA VAL A 11 -0.57 4.72 4.27
C VAL A 11 -0.31 6.02 4.99
N ALA A 12 0.92 6.53 4.87
CA ALA A 12 1.28 7.85 5.35
C ALA A 12 2.21 8.53 4.36
N LYS A 13 2.09 9.84 4.21
CA LYS A 13 2.92 10.63 3.31
C LYS A 13 4.38 10.51 3.69
N TYR A 14 5.21 10.06 2.77
CA TYR A 14 6.67 10.00 2.93
C TYR A 14 7.26 11.41 2.89
N VAL A 15 8.08 11.74 3.85
CA VAL A 15 8.79 13.01 3.95
C VAL A 15 10.27 12.74 4.21
N ASN A 16 11.12 13.31 3.38
CA ASN A 16 12.58 13.31 3.59
C ASN A 16 13.04 14.73 3.92
N THR A 17 13.64 14.89 5.08
CA THR A 17 14.25 16.14 5.49
C THR A 17 15.74 15.91 5.77
N ASN A 18 16.59 16.23 4.79
CA ASN A 18 18.05 16.07 4.87
C ASN A 18 18.48 14.63 5.24
N GLY A 19 17.86 13.61 4.66
CA GLY A 19 18.18 12.21 4.93
C GLY A 19 17.48 11.62 6.17
N VAL A 20 16.72 12.42 6.90
CA VAL A 20 15.86 11.95 7.98
C VAL A 20 14.47 11.66 7.40
N ILE A 21 14.06 10.41 7.50
CA ILE A 21 12.77 9.95 6.98
C ILE A 21 11.72 10.04 8.08
N SER A 22 10.57 10.59 7.74
CA SER A 22 9.39 10.67 8.59
C SER A 22 8.13 10.49 7.75
N TYR A 23 7.02 10.21 8.42
CA TYR A 23 5.73 10.03 7.77
C TYR A 23 4.70 10.95 8.40
N THR A 24 3.88 11.58 7.57
CA THR A 24 2.82 12.50 7.99
C THR A 24 1.50 12.12 7.33
N ASP A 25 0.39 12.69 7.79
CA ASP A 25 -0.94 12.49 7.19
C ASP A 25 -1.31 11.01 7.02
N ARG A 26 -1.18 10.23 8.10
CA ARG A 26 -1.49 8.81 8.10
C ARG A 26 -2.98 8.56 7.86
N GLN A 27 -3.29 7.72 6.87
CA GLN A 27 -4.65 7.37 6.47
C GLN A 27 -4.84 5.86 6.44
N GLU A 28 -6.01 5.40 6.86
CA GLU A 28 -6.44 4.03 6.64
C GLU A 28 -6.93 3.87 5.20
N VAL A 29 -6.40 2.89 4.46
CA VAL A 29 -6.75 2.70 3.04
C VAL A 29 -8.18 2.18 2.91
N GLY A 30 -8.55 1.17 3.69
CA GLY A 30 -9.86 0.54 3.65
C GLY A 30 -9.83 -0.89 4.20
N LYS A 31 -10.90 -1.66 4.00
CA LYS A 31 -10.92 -3.06 4.42
C LYS A 31 -10.01 -3.89 3.52
N ALA A 32 -9.00 -4.50 4.13
CA ALA A 32 -8.00 -5.31 3.46
C ALA A 32 -8.60 -6.58 2.86
N MET A 33 -8.22 -6.90 1.63
CA MET A 33 -8.52 -8.17 0.96
C MET A 33 -7.24 -8.88 0.54
N GLN A 34 -6.29 -8.14 -0.04
CA GLN A 34 -5.05 -8.69 -0.57
C GLN A 34 -3.95 -7.63 -0.53
N ALA A 35 -2.74 -8.05 -0.21
CA ALA A 35 -1.52 -7.28 -0.43
C ALA A 35 -0.43 -8.24 -0.93
N ASN A 36 0.05 -7.99 -2.12
CA ASN A 36 1.19 -8.72 -2.68
C ASN A 36 2.31 -7.72 -2.89
N PHE A 37 3.52 -8.11 -2.53
CA PHE A 37 4.71 -7.35 -2.89
C PHE A 37 5.79 -8.29 -3.39
N GLU A 38 6.53 -7.85 -4.39
CA GLU A 38 7.58 -8.59 -5.05
C GLU A 38 8.82 -7.71 -5.18
N LEU A 39 9.96 -8.23 -4.72
CA LEU A 39 11.22 -7.53 -4.80
C LEU A 39 11.91 -7.79 -6.13
N ARG A 40 12.41 -6.74 -6.76
CA ARG A 40 13.31 -6.83 -7.90
C ARG A 40 14.75 -6.93 -7.43
N ARG A 41 15.54 -7.71 -8.16
CA ARG A 41 16.95 -7.91 -7.88
C ARG A 41 17.78 -7.61 -9.13
N ALA A 42 18.91 -6.97 -8.95
CA ALA A 42 19.99 -6.97 -9.92
C ALA A 42 20.92 -8.17 -9.64
N GLU A 43 21.33 -8.86 -10.67
CA GLU A 43 22.21 -10.01 -10.58
C GLU A 43 23.47 -9.76 -11.41
N GLY A 44 24.63 -10.06 -10.84
CA GLY A 44 25.92 -10.10 -11.53
C GLY A 44 26.47 -11.51 -11.51
N ARG A 45 26.92 -12.02 -12.65
CA ARG A 45 27.54 -13.34 -12.80
C ARG A 45 28.87 -13.21 -13.48
N LEU A 46 29.93 -13.70 -12.86
CA LEU A 46 31.27 -13.79 -13.46
C LEU A 46 31.56 -15.25 -13.76
N TYR A 47 31.90 -15.52 -15.01
CA TYR A 47 32.33 -16.84 -15.44
C TYR A 47 33.84 -16.83 -15.67
N ALA A 48 34.52 -17.86 -15.14
CA ALA A 48 35.95 -18.11 -15.39
C ALA A 48 36.17 -19.62 -15.55
N GLU A 49 37.08 -20.01 -16.46
CA GLU A 49 37.45 -21.42 -16.70
C GLU A 49 36.23 -22.33 -16.95
N ASP A 50 35.27 -21.87 -17.79
CA ASP A 50 34.03 -22.54 -18.19
C ASP A 50 33.05 -22.79 -17.03
N GLY A 51 33.25 -22.15 -15.85
CA GLY A 51 32.38 -22.24 -14.68
C GLY A 51 31.90 -20.87 -14.15
N LEU A 52 30.83 -20.89 -13.35
CA LEU A 52 30.40 -19.71 -12.61
C LEU A 52 31.39 -19.47 -11.45
N ALA A 53 32.21 -18.42 -11.57
CA ALA A 53 33.24 -18.09 -10.58
C ALA A 53 32.68 -17.21 -9.45
N GLU A 54 31.83 -16.20 -9.79
CA GLU A 54 31.21 -15.33 -8.79
C GLU A 54 29.76 -15.01 -9.15
N TYR A 55 28.92 -14.89 -8.13
CA TYR A 55 27.54 -14.48 -8.23
C TYR A 55 27.23 -13.43 -7.18
N MET A 56 26.70 -12.29 -7.63
CA MET A 56 26.25 -11.21 -6.75
C MET A 56 24.79 -10.90 -7.02
N THR A 57 24.03 -10.59 -5.99
CA THR A 57 22.64 -10.13 -6.10
C THR A 57 22.38 -8.99 -5.14
N SER A 58 21.64 -7.99 -5.59
CA SER A 58 21.23 -6.84 -4.80
C SER A 58 19.77 -6.50 -5.07
N ALA A 59 19.01 -6.16 -4.04
CA ALA A 59 17.65 -5.68 -4.21
C ALA A 59 17.67 -4.24 -4.76
N THR A 60 16.83 -3.97 -5.76
CA THR A 60 16.79 -2.66 -6.46
C THR A 60 15.45 -1.93 -6.32
N GLY A 61 14.50 -2.52 -5.65
CA GLY A 61 13.13 -2.01 -5.53
C GLY A 61 12.13 -3.15 -5.63
N GLY A 62 10.91 -2.86 -6.04
CA GLY A 62 9.88 -3.88 -6.18
C GLY A 62 8.54 -3.32 -6.64
N THR A 63 7.55 -4.18 -6.64
CA THR A 63 6.15 -3.82 -6.91
C THR A 63 5.29 -4.22 -5.72
N VAL A 64 4.21 -3.47 -5.50
CA VAL A 64 3.17 -3.80 -4.53
C VAL A 64 1.81 -3.71 -5.19
N SER A 65 0.95 -4.69 -4.94
CA SER A 65 -0.44 -4.70 -5.39
C SER A 65 -1.36 -4.82 -4.19
N LEU A 66 -2.30 -3.89 -4.08
CA LEU A 66 -3.29 -3.85 -3.01
C LEU A 66 -4.68 -4.09 -3.58
N GLY A 67 -5.39 -5.09 -3.04
CA GLY A 67 -6.83 -5.29 -3.23
C GLY A 67 -7.55 -4.96 -1.94
N VAL A 68 -8.55 -4.08 -2.02
CA VAL A 68 -9.36 -3.65 -0.87
C VAL A 68 -10.84 -3.65 -1.23
N ALA A 69 -11.72 -3.81 -0.24
CA ALA A 69 -13.15 -3.79 -0.50
C ALA A 69 -13.61 -2.40 -1.03
N TYR A 70 -12.97 -1.35 -0.56
CA TYR A 70 -13.13 0.03 -1.01
C TYR A 70 -11.91 0.83 -0.57
N ILE A 71 -11.60 1.95 -1.24
CA ILE A 71 -10.54 2.88 -0.84
C ILE A 71 -11.21 4.11 -0.24
N LYS A 72 -10.84 4.48 0.99
CA LYS A 72 -11.35 5.69 1.65
C LYS A 72 -10.93 6.95 0.91
N ASP A 73 -11.78 7.95 0.89
CA ASP A 73 -11.56 9.21 0.15
C ASP A 73 -10.25 9.90 0.54
N ALA A 74 -9.94 9.94 1.85
CA ALA A 74 -8.69 10.52 2.33
C ALA A 74 -7.45 9.78 1.79
N ALA A 75 -7.49 8.45 1.74
CA ALA A 75 -6.42 7.65 1.14
C ALA A 75 -6.33 7.87 -0.38
N GLN A 76 -7.46 8.00 -1.09
CA GLN A 76 -7.46 8.30 -2.52
C GLN A 76 -6.84 9.67 -2.83
N LYS A 77 -7.14 10.69 -2.02
CA LYS A 77 -6.53 12.02 -2.14
C LYS A 77 -5.02 11.95 -1.94
N LEU A 78 -4.56 11.22 -0.92
CA LEU A 78 -3.15 11.08 -0.62
C LEU A 78 -2.41 10.25 -1.68
N MET A 79 -2.89 9.05 -1.98
CA MET A 79 -2.20 8.11 -2.86
C MET A 79 -2.22 8.51 -4.33
N PHE A 80 -3.31 9.13 -4.80
CA PHE A 80 -3.55 9.40 -6.23
C PHE A 80 -3.67 10.88 -6.57
N GLY A 81 -3.58 11.78 -5.59
CA GLY A 81 -3.76 13.22 -5.81
C GLY A 81 -5.17 13.61 -6.25
N MET A 82 -6.18 12.83 -5.86
CA MET A 82 -7.58 13.17 -6.16
C MET A 82 -8.02 14.40 -5.37
N THR A 83 -8.92 15.19 -5.96
CA THR A 83 -9.46 16.41 -5.35
C THR A 83 -10.97 16.37 -5.23
N ASP A 84 -11.53 17.12 -4.27
CA ASP A 84 -12.97 17.26 -4.14
C ASP A 84 -13.57 17.98 -5.34
N LYS A 85 -14.68 17.43 -5.85
CA LYS A 85 -15.47 18.03 -6.91
C LYS A 85 -16.94 18.08 -6.48
N THR A 86 -17.44 19.27 -6.26
CA THR A 86 -18.85 19.49 -5.91
C THR A 86 -19.67 19.79 -7.16
N ARG A 87 -20.84 19.17 -7.26
CA ARG A 87 -21.84 19.42 -8.30
C ARG A 87 -23.19 19.67 -7.66
N SER A 88 -23.92 20.66 -8.19
CA SER A 88 -25.34 20.82 -7.88
C SER A 88 -26.14 19.86 -8.76
N VAL A 89 -26.95 19.03 -8.16
CA VAL A 89 -27.82 18.05 -8.83
C VAL A 89 -29.27 18.30 -8.41
N THR A 90 -30.19 18.24 -9.36
CA THR A 90 -31.63 18.39 -9.09
C THR A 90 -32.34 17.10 -9.47
N PRO A 91 -32.77 16.29 -8.50
CA PRO A 91 -33.58 15.11 -8.77
C PRO A 91 -34.90 15.48 -9.46
N THR A 92 -35.45 14.60 -10.27
CA THR A 92 -36.77 14.80 -10.87
C THR A 92 -37.83 15.01 -9.77
N GLY A 93 -38.50 16.18 -9.77
CA GLY A 93 -39.51 16.54 -8.77
C GLY A 93 -38.93 16.97 -7.41
N GLY A 94 -37.62 17.18 -7.30
CA GLY A 94 -36.94 17.61 -6.06
C GLY A 94 -36.27 18.97 -6.18
N SER A 95 -35.68 19.41 -5.07
CA SER A 95 -34.86 20.62 -5.01
C SER A 95 -33.39 20.34 -5.32
N ALA A 96 -32.65 21.35 -5.77
CA ALA A 96 -31.22 21.28 -6.01
C ALA A 96 -30.45 20.94 -4.72
N THR A 97 -29.55 19.98 -4.80
CA THR A 97 -28.69 19.52 -3.70
C THR A 97 -27.24 19.49 -4.16
N SER A 98 -26.32 19.93 -3.31
CA SER A 98 -24.88 19.82 -3.59
C SER A 98 -24.36 18.47 -3.22
N VAL A 99 -23.74 17.77 -4.17
CA VAL A 99 -23.09 16.47 -3.99
C VAL A 99 -21.59 16.65 -4.24
N THR A 100 -20.79 16.27 -3.26
CA THR A 100 -19.32 16.28 -3.36
C THR A 100 -18.81 14.86 -3.56
N GLY A 101 -18.00 14.67 -4.57
CA GLY A 101 -17.28 13.43 -4.88
C GLY A 101 -15.81 13.72 -5.15
N LEU A 102 -15.06 12.69 -5.51
CA LEU A 102 -13.66 12.80 -5.88
C LEU A 102 -13.50 12.91 -7.40
N ALA A 103 -12.51 13.67 -7.83
CA ALA A 103 -12.12 13.81 -9.24
C ALA A 103 -10.65 13.50 -9.40
N LEU A 104 -10.34 12.67 -10.38
CA LEU A 104 -8.98 12.42 -10.87
C LEU A 104 -8.79 13.21 -12.16
N SER A 105 -7.72 13.98 -12.24
CA SER A 105 -7.30 14.73 -13.42
C SER A 105 -6.03 14.14 -13.98
N VAL A 106 -5.73 14.37 -15.26
CA VAL A 106 -4.41 14.05 -15.86
C VAL A 106 -3.26 14.81 -15.18
N LYS A 107 -3.57 15.87 -14.43
CA LYS A 107 -2.61 16.64 -13.63
C LYS A 107 -2.57 16.20 -12.16
N SER A 108 -3.39 15.20 -11.77
CA SER A 108 -3.34 14.64 -10.41
C SER A 108 -2.10 13.81 -10.25
N GLU A 109 -1.29 14.16 -9.26
CA GLU A 109 -0.06 13.45 -8.92
C GLU A 109 -0.19 12.90 -7.51
N GLY A 110 -0.06 11.58 -7.38
CA GLY A 110 0.07 10.93 -6.08
C GLY A 110 1.40 11.28 -5.44
N VAL A 111 1.47 11.18 -4.13
CA VAL A 111 2.72 11.38 -3.39
C VAL A 111 3.34 10.05 -3.02
N TYR A 112 4.65 10.05 -2.75
CA TYR A 112 5.29 8.89 -2.12
C TYR A 112 4.70 8.66 -0.73
N VAL A 113 4.41 7.41 -0.44
CA VAL A 113 3.83 6.98 0.84
C VAL A 113 4.59 5.81 1.42
N GLY A 114 4.65 5.74 2.75
CA GLY A 114 4.91 4.50 3.46
C GLY A 114 3.63 3.68 3.53
N LEU A 115 3.74 2.37 3.40
CA LEU A 115 2.61 1.43 3.49
C LEU A 115 2.84 0.50 4.67
N GLY A 116 1.89 0.44 5.60
CA GLY A 116 1.93 -0.45 6.75
C GLY A 116 0.72 -1.37 6.82
N PHE A 117 0.92 -2.59 7.28
CA PHE A 117 -0.14 -3.58 7.52
C PHE A 117 0.33 -4.68 8.47
N TYR A 118 -0.58 -5.51 8.93
CA TYR A 118 -0.24 -6.69 9.73
C TYR A 118 -1.10 -7.89 9.36
N CYS A 119 -0.57 -9.09 9.65
CA CYS A 119 -1.24 -10.37 9.43
C CYS A 119 -1.12 -11.25 10.68
N PRO A 120 -2.20 -11.90 11.13
CA PRO A 120 -2.06 -13.02 12.05
C PRO A 120 -1.16 -14.11 11.46
N ALA A 121 -0.32 -14.70 12.27
CA ALA A 121 0.60 -15.77 11.90
C ALA A 121 0.70 -16.81 13.03
N THR A 122 1.25 -17.98 12.74
CA THR A 122 1.55 -18.98 13.75
C THR A 122 3.06 -19.23 13.77
N LYS A 123 3.66 -19.08 14.94
CA LYS A 123 5.07 -19.38 15.21
C LYS A 123 5.15 -20.44 16.29
N ASP A 124 5.71 -21.60 15.95
CA ASP A 124 5.91 -22.72 16.89
C ASP A 124 4.67 -23.09 17.69
N GLY A 125 3.50 -23.14 16.99
CA GLY A 125 2.20 -23.42 17.60
C GLY A 125 1.56 -22.24 18.34
N THR A 126 2.26 -21.12 18.49
CA THR A 126 1.75 -19.92 19.19
C THR A 126 1.23 -18.90 18.16
N LYS A 127 0.07 -18.32 18.44
CA LYS A 127 -0.49 -17.23 17.62
C LYS A 127 0.34 -15.96 17.84
N VAL A 128 0.83 -15.39 16.76
CA VAL A 128 1.56 -14.12 16.71
C VAL A 128 1.00 -13.25 15.60
N PHE A 129 1.47 -12.01 15.50
CA PHE A 129 1.14 -11.10 14.41
C PHE A 129 2.42 -10.68 13.70
N TRP A 130 2.43 -10.84 12.39
CA TRP A 130 3.50 -10.32 11.54
C TRP A 130 3.11 -8.93 11.06
N CYS A 131 3.92 -7.95 11.39
CA CYS A 131 3.78 -6.57 10.99
C CYS A 131 4.78 -6.26 9.88
N CYS A 132 4.37 -5.45 8.91
CA CYS A 132 5.22 -5.04 7.80
C CYS A 132 5.01 -3.57 7.48
N ARG A 133 6.12 -2.85 7.24
CA ARG A 133 6.13 -1.52 6.64
C ARG A 133 6.99 -1.55 5.37
N ILE A 134 6.43 -1.09 4.26
CA ILE A 134 7.16 -0.77 3.04
C ILE A 134 7.52 0.72 3.12
N ALA A 135 8.81 1.03 2.95
CA ALA A 135 9.34 2.34 3.32
C ALA A 135 8.88 3.46 2.38
N LYS A 136 8.97 3.25 1.06
CA LYS A 136 8.65 4.27 0.05
C LYS A 136 7.95 3.63 -1.13
N THR A 137 6.73 4.05 -1.41
CA THR A 137 5.91 3.51 -2.50
C THR A 137 5.20 4.63 -3.22
N LEU A 138 5.12 4.54 -4.54
CA LEU A 138 4.27 5.40 -5.36
C LEU A 138 3.18 4.54 -6.01
N PHE A 139 1.92 4.84 -5.70
CA PHE A 139 0.77 4.12 -6.24
C PHE A 139 0.21 4.76 -7.49
N GLY A 140 -0.14 3.93 -8.47
CA GLY A 140 -0.95 4.35 -9.62
C GLY A 140 -2.45 4.40 -9.28
N PRO A 141 -3.26 5.09 -10.11
CA PRO A 141 -4.72 5.13 -9.94
C PRO A 141 -5.30 3.72 -9.87
N PRO A 142 -6.37 3.50 -9.07
CA PRO A 142 -6.97 2.19 -8.91
C PRO A 142 -7.64 1.73 -10.21
N SER A 143 -7.54 0.45 -10.50
CA SER A 143 -8.33 -0.22 -11.52
C SER A 143 -9.58 -0.82 -10.88
N MET A 144 -10.70 -0.75 -11.60
CA MET A 144 -11.98 -1.29 -11.15
C MET A 144 -12.68 -2.00 -12.31
N SER A 145 -13.11 -3.23 -12.08
CA SER A 145 -13.92 -3.98 -13.02
C SER A 145 -15.36 -4.04 -12.51
N LEU A 146 -16.26 -3.33 -13.19
CA LEU A 146 -17.66 -3.26 -12.80
C LEU A 146 -18.48 -4.28 -13.60
N LYS A 147 -19.27 -5.09 -12.90
CA LYS A 147 -20.19 -6.08 -13.49
C LYS A 147 -21.61 -5.82 -13.03
N THR A 148 -22.57 -6.03 -13.91
CA THR A 148 -24.00 -5.98 -13.56
C THR A 148 -24.37 -7.16 -12.67
N LYS A 149 -25.41 -6.99 -11.85
CA LYS A 149 -25.98 -8.06 -11.05
C LYS A 149 -26.61 -9.10 -12.00
N GLY A 150 -26.13 -10.35 -11.94
CA GLY A 150 -26.74 -11.52 -12.54
C GLY A 150 -27.53 -12.33 -11.50
N GLU A 151 -27.59 -13.64 -11.65
CA GLU A 151 -28.19 -14.55 -10.68
C GLU A 151 -27.47 -14.52 -9.33
N ASN A 152 -26.15 -14.27 -9.34
CA ASN A 152 -25.33 -14.13 -8.15
C ASN A 152 -24.89 -12.67 -7.94
N ILE A 153 -24.76 -12.25 -6.68
CA ILE A 153 -24.19 -10.95 -6.32
C ILE A 153 -22.67 -11.05 -6.42
N VAL A 154 -22.08 -10.27 -7.31
CA VAL A 154 -20.62 -10.14 -7.46
C VAL A 154 -20.20 -8.78 -6.93
N PHE A 155 -19.29 -8.77 -5.95
CA PHE A 155 -18.70 -7.53 -5.44
C PHE A 155 -17.58 -7.06 -6.36
N ASN A 156 -17.65 -5.81 -6.78
CA ASN A 156 -16.61 -5.16 -7.56
C ASN A 156 -15.66 -4.45 -6.60
N THR A 157 -14.41 -4.86 -6.56
CA THR A 157 -13.41 -4.37 -5.62
C THR A 157 -12.27 -3.70 -6.34
N PRO A 158 -11.80 -2.51 -5.88
CA PRO A 158 -10.69 -1.82 -6.50
C PRO A 158 -9.36 -2.50 -6.19
N THR A 159 -8.46 -2.48 -7.18
CA THR A 159 -7.07 -2.89 -7.03
C THR A 159 -6.16 -1.75 -7.45
N THR A 160 -5.11 -1.48 -6.71
CA THR A 160 -4.09 -0.50 -7.06
C THR A 160 -2.71 -1.13 -7.01
N ASN A 161 -1.86 -0.73 -7.95
CA ASN A 161 -0.48 -1.17 -8.02
C ASN A 161 0.44 0.01 -7.75
N GLY A 162 1.56 -0.26 -7.09
CA GLY A 162 2.58 0.72 -6.78
C GLY A 162 3.98 0.19 -7.00
N GLU A 163 4.89 1.11 -7.22
CA GLU A 163 6.33 0.85 -7.28
C GLU A 163 6.94 1.07 -5.90
N MET A 164 7.67 0.05 -5.42
CA MET A 164 8.45 0.12 -4.20
C MET A 164 9.85 0.64 -4.53
N LEU A 165 10.27 1.67 -3.82
CA LEU A 165 11.59 2.25 -3.94
C LEU A 165 12.32 2.13 -2.60
N MET A 166 13.66 2.16 -2.67
CA MET A 166 14.49 2.36 -1.49
C MET A 166 14.19 3.75 -0.91
N ASP A 167 14.16 3.86 0.40
CA ASP A 167 14.07 5.15 1.04
C ASP A 167 15.40 5.94 0.88
N ASP A 168 15.35 7.22 1.16
CA ASP A 168 16.51 8.11 1.02
C ASP A 168 17.37 8.17 2.31
N SER A 169 17.19 7.20 3.23
CA SER A 169 18.02 7.06 4.41
C SER A 169 19.38 6.45 4.08
N THR A 170 20.31 6.56 4.99
CA THR A 170 21.65 5.93 4.87
C THR A 170 21.54 4.40 4.68
N ASN A 171 20.50 3.78 5.22
CA ASN A 171 20.30 2.33 5.15
C ASN A 171 19.56 1.89 3.88
N GLN A 172 19.01 2.82 3.08
CA GLN A 172 18.27 2.55 1.85
C GLN A 172 17.20 1.45 2.03
N LEU A 173 16.35 1.64 3.03
CA LEU A 173 15.39 0.63 3.44
C LEU A 173 14.29 0.43 2.39
N LEU A 174 14.01 -0.81 2.02
CA LEU A 174 12.87 -1.19 1.16
C LEU A 174 11.64 -1.52 2.01
N TYR A 175 11.82 -2.39 2.98
CA TYR A 175 10.77 -2.74 3.93
C TYR A 175 11.38 -3.19 5.27
N GLU A 176 10.58 -3.11 6.31
CA GLU A 176 10.88 -3.71 7.61
C GLU A 176 9.71 -4.55 8.10
N SER A 177 10.00 -5.53 8.95
CA SER A 177 8.96 -6.37 9.53
C SER A 177 9.31 -6.83 10.93
N ALA A 178 8.27 -7.10 11.71
CA ALA A 178 8.41 -7.61 13.07
C ALA A 178 7.33 -8.65 13.39
N TYR A 179 7.60 -9.50 14.38
CA TYR A 179 6.59 -10.37 14.99
C TYR A 179 6.27 -9.88 16.39
N VAL A 180 4.98 -9.77 16.69
CA VAL A 180 4.48 -9.35 17.99
C VAL A 180 3.42 -10.34 18.50
N ASN A 181 3.21 -10.37 19.81
CA ASN A 181 2.39 -11.42 20.44
C ASN A 181 0.88 -11.13 20.44
N ASP A 182 0.48 -9.89 20.28
CA ASP A 182 -0.92 -9.48 20.35
C ASP A 182 -1.27 -8.43 19.29
N GLU A 183 -2.57 -8.33 18.98
CA GLU A 183 -3.07 -7.45 17.91
C GLU A 183 -2.96 -5.97 18.27
N ALA A 184 -3.08 -5.60 19.54
CA ALA A 184 -2.96 -4.21 19.98
C ALA A 184 -1.54 -3.71 19.75
N THR A 185 -0.53 -4.53 20.07
CA THR A 185 0.87 -4.25 19.78
C THR A 185 1.13 -4.20 18.28
N ALA A 186 0.48 -5.05 17.47
CA ALA A 186 0.61 -5.01 16.01
C ALA A 186 0.08 -3.69 15.42
N ILE A 187 -1.07 -3.23 15.88
CA ILE A 187 -1.63 -1.94 15.47
C ILE A 187 -0.70 -0.80 15.88
N ALA A 188 -0.22 -0.80 17.12
CA ALA A 188 0.68 0.23 17.62
C ALA A 188 2.01 0.24 16.87
N TRP A 189 2.55 -0.94 16.49
CA TRP A 189 3.77 -1.04 15.69
C TRP A 189 3.58 -0.42 14.31
N VAL A 190 2.50 -0.75 13.59
CA VAL A 190 2.20 -0.16 12.28
C VAL A 190 2.02 1.36 12.40
N ASP A 191 1.39 1.82 13.48
CA ASP A 191 1.20 3.26 13.72
C ASP A 191 2.51 3.98 14.01
N ALA A 192 3.39 3.38 14.79
CA ALA A 192 4.73 3.93 15.09
C ALA A 192 5.65 3.89 13.87
N ALA A 193 5.57 2.83 13.06
CA ALA A 193 6.37 2.69 11.85
C ALA A 193 5.98 3.70 10.74
N LEU A 194 4.82 4.33 10.84
CA LEU A 194 4.31 5.36 9.93
C LEU A 194 4.21 6.74 10.60
N THR A 195 5.23 7.09 11.39
CA THR A 195 5.31 8.39 12.08
C THR A 195 6.50 9.22 11.62
#